data_40c766a89aa726f09ce365c3fd2acfb8
#
_entry.id   40c766a89aa726f09ce365c3fd2acfb8
#
_cell.length_a   1.000
_cell.length_b   1.000
_cell.length_c   1.000
_cell.angle_alpha   90.00
_cell.angle_beta   90.00
_cell.angle_gamma   90.00
#
_symmetry.space_group_name_H-M   'P 1'
#
loop_
_entity.id
_entity.type
_entity.pdbx_description
1 polymer ?
#
loop_
_entity_poly.entity_id
_entity_poly.type
_entity_poly.pdbx_seq_one_letter_code
_entity_poly.pdbx_strand_id
1 'polypeptide(L)'
;PRYIEEGVVHYCVSNIPGAIANSTSIAYAASVIPHFRSILNNGIAEACARDGFLRRALTAYKGYLTHEETSALQNRPWVRPEDILGIADRQLDQAPPATVTRSDNKLPLEQVKL
;
A
#
# COMPACT_ATOMS: atom_id res chain seq x y z
N PRO A 1 -15.55 13.65 18.81
CA PRO A 1 -16.77 14.24 18.27
C PRO A 1 -17.74 13.15 17.85
N ARG A 2 -19.02 13.40 18.14
CA ARG A 2 -20.12 12.53 17.75
C ARG A 2 -21.26 13.39 17.20
N TYR A 3 -22.01 12.87 16.24
CA TYR A 3 -23.22 13.50 15.71
C TYR A 3 -24.27 12.45 15.37
N ILE A 4 -25.48 12.85 15.13
CA ILE A 4 -26.57 11.99 14.72
C ILE A 4 -27.04 12.47 13.35
N GLU A 5 -27.08 11.57 12.37
CA GLU A 5 -27.56 11.79 11.03
C GLU A 5 -28.52 10.66 10.67
N GLU A 6 -29.70 11.00 10.17
CA GLU A 6 -30.76 10.03 9.82
C GLU A 6 -31.06 8.99 10.91
N GLY A 7 -31.01 9.41 12.20
CA GLY A 7 -31.24 8.54 13.35
C GLY A 7 -30.08 7.61 13.72
N VAL A 8 -28.95 7.68 12.99
CA VAL A 8 -27.74 6.89 13.27
C VAL A 8 -26.73 7.74 14.05
N VAL A 9 -26.18 7.17 15.11
CA VAL A 9 -25.11 7.81 15.90
C VAL A 9 -23.77 7.57 15.20
N HIS A 10 -23.14 8.65 14.75
CA HIS A 10 -21.81 8.64 14.16
C HIS A 10 -20.76 8.99 15.23
N TYR A 11 -19.76 8.14 15.38
CA TYR A 11 -18.63 8.33 16.27
C TYR A 11 -17.34 8.55 15.45
N CYS A 12 -16.98 9.82 15.29
CA CYS A 12 -15.88 10.25 14.42
C CYS A 12 -14.60 10.53 15.22
N VAL A 13 -14.07 9.51 15.86
CA VAL A 13 -12.78 9.59 16.58
C VAL A 13 -11.69 8.91 15.73
N SER A 14 -10.70 9.69 15.33
CA SER A 14 -9.63 9.22 14.43
C SER A 14 -8.66 8.23 15.09
N ASN A 15 -8.53 8.26 16.42
CA ASN A 15 -7.56 7.44 17.15
C ASN A 15 -8.22 6.47 18.14
N ILE A 16 -9.21 5.71 17.70
CA ILE A 16 -9.77 4.58 18.47
C ILE A 16 -8.67 3.57 18.87
N PRO A 17 -7.72 3.20 17.98
CA PRO A 17 -6.63 2.30 18.34
C PRO A 17 -5.82 2.72 19.56
N GLY A 18 -5.62 4.02 19.75
CA GLY A 18 -4.91 4.55 20.91
C GLY A 18 -5.64 4.34 22.26
N ALA A 19 -6.97 4.26 22.25
CA ALA A 19 -7.76 4.00 23.44
C ALA A 19 -7.66 2.55 23.94
N ILE A 20 -7.35 1.61 23.04
CA ILE A 20 -7.21 0.16 23.31
C ILE A 20 -5.85 -0.35 22.77
N ALA A 21 -4.78 0.35 23.08
CA ALA A 21 -3.47 0.19 22.45
C ALA A 21 -2.92 -1.24 22.52
N ASN A 22 -3.10 -1.95 23.62
CA ASN A 22 -2.63 -3.34 23.77
C ASN A 22 -3.32 -4.27 22.79
N SER A 23 -4.65 -4.27 22.74
CA SER A 23 -5.43 -5.12 21.81
C SER A 23 -5.15 -4.75 20.36
N THR A 24 -5.03 -3.46 20.07
CA THR A 24 -4.71 -2.96 18.74
C THR A 24 -3.32 -3.41 18.27
N SER A 25 -2.31 -3.34 19.14
CA SER A 25 -0.95 -3.77 18.81
C SER A 25 -0.89 -5.27 18.49
N ILE A 26 -1.60 -6.10 19.25
CA ILE A 26 -1.68 -7.55 19.02
C ILE A 26 -2.37 -7.84 17.69
N ALA A 27 -3.52 -7.21 17.44
CA ALA A 27 -4.27 -7.40 16.20
C ALA A 27 -3.48 -6.93 14.97
N TYR A 28 -2.83 -5.78 15.06
CA TYR A 28 -1.98 -5.24 14.01
C TYR A 28 -0.79 -6.17 13.72
N ALA A 29 -0.08 -6.62 14.75
CA ALA A 29 1.03 -7.55 14.60
C ALA A 29 0.58 -8.86 13.92
N ALA A 30 -0.56 -9.42 14.33
CA ALA A 30 -1.12 -10.62 13.72
C ALA A 30 -1.42 -10.44 12.22
N SER A 31 -1.85 -9.25 11.81
CA SER A 31 -2.14 -8.93 10.41
C SER A 31 -0.86 -8.71 9.57
N VAL A 32 0.18 -8.11 10.16
CA VAL A 32 1.38 -7.66 9.42
C VAL A 32 2.48 -8.73 9.36
N ILE A 33 2.64 -9.55 10.43
CA ILE A 33 3.68 -10.58 10.51
C ILE A 33 3.68 -11.55 9.32
N PRO A 34 2.54 -12.05 8.81
CA PRO A 34 2.53 -12.95 7.65
C PRO A 34 3.19 -12.33 6.41
N HIS A 35 2.96 -11.03 6.15
CA HIS A 35 3.57 -10.32 5.02
C HIS A 35 5.08 -10.16 5.21
N PHE A 36 5.56 -9.82 6.41
CA PHE A 36 7.00 -9.82 6.71
C PHE A 36 7.65 -11.17 6.50
N ARG A 37 7.00 -12.25 6.96
CA ARG A 37 7.50 -13.62 6.74
C ARG A 37 7.58 -13.94 5.26
N SER A 38 6.59 -13.54 4.47
CA SER A 38 6.60 -13.72 3.02
C SER A 38 7.79 -13.02 2.37
N ILE A 39 8.05 -11.77 2.75
CA ILE A 39 9.18 -10.99 2.24
C ILE A 39 10.53 -11.62 2.62
N LEU A 40 10.67 -12.04 3.89
CA LEU A 40 11.92 -12.64 4.39
C LEU A 40 12.23 -13.98 3.71
N ASN A 41 11.21 -14.78 3.45
CA ASN A 41 11.39 -16.11 2.87
C ASN A 41 11.57 -16.09 1.34
N ASN A 42 10.93 -15.15 0.65
CA ASN A 42 10.85 -15.15 -0.82
C ASN A 42 11.57 -13.95 -1.46
N GLY A 43 11.92 -12.93 -0.69
CA GLY A 43 12.33 -11.63 -1.20
C GLY A 43 11.15 -10.76 -1.61
N ILE A 44 11.38 -9.45 -1.71
CA ILE A 44 10.32 -8.45 -1.95
C ILE A 44 9.60 -8.64 -3.30
N ALA A 45 10.35 -8.95 -4.36
CA ALA A 45 9.78 -9.10 -5.71
C ALA A 45 8.82 -10.31 -5.79
N GLU A 46 9.23 -11.45 -5.27
CA GLU A 46 8.41 -12.66 -5.25
C GLU A 46 7.21 -12.52 -4.32
N ALA A 47 7.40 -11.94 -3.14
CA ALA A 47 6.30 -11.68 -2.22
C ALA A 47 5.24 -10.76 -2.85
N CYS A 48 5.66 -9.69 -3.53
CA CYS A 48 4.76 -8.78 -4.24
C CYS A 48 4.12 -9.40 -5.49
N ALA A 49 4.76 -10.36 -6.14
CA ALA A 49 4.16 -11.09 -7.27
C ALA A 49 3.00 -11.99 -6.80
N ARG A 50 3.15 -12.64 -5.64
CA ARG A 50 2.18 -13.58 -5.07
C ARG A 50 1.07 -12.92 -4.24
N ASP A 51 1.23 -11.66 -3.85
CA ASP A 51 0.28 -10.93 -2.99
C ASP A 51 0.03 -9.54 -3.57
N GLY A 52 -1.14 -9.37 -4.18
CA GLY A 52 -1.56 -8.11 -4.77
C GLY A 52 -1.76 -7.00 -3.74
N PHE A 53 -2.18 -7.32 -2.51
CA PHE A 53 -2.31 -6.35 -1.42
C PHE A 53 -0.95 -5.84 -0.99
N LEU A 54 0.03 -6.75 -0.81
CA LEU A 54 1.39 -6.38 -0.46
C LEU A 54 2.05 -5.54 -1.56
N ARG A 55 1.86 -5.89 -2.85
CA ARG A 55 2.36 -5.12 -3.99
C ARG A 55 1.79 -3.71 -3.99
N ARG A 56 0.49 -3.56 -3.77
CA ARG A 56 -0.16 -2.26 -3.69
C ARG A 56 0.28 -1.45 -2.46
N ALA A 57 0.59 -2.10 -1.35
CA ALA A 57 1.09 -1.45 -0.13
C ALA A 57 2.54 -0.94 -0.26
N LEU A 58 3.26 -1.34 -1.30
CA LEU A 58 4.63 -0.88 -1.55
C LEU A 58 4.62 0.61 -1.91
N THR A 59 4.97 1.45 -0.95
CA THR A 59 4.91 2.92 -1.10
C THR A 59 6.16 3.52 -1.71
N ALA A 60 7.33 2.94 -1.39
CA ALA A 60 8.61 3.37 -1.91
C ALA A 60 9.58 2.19 -2.05
N TYR A 61 10.41 2.20 -3.08
CA TYR A 61 11.44 1.21 -3.29
C TYR A 61 12.66 1.81 -3.99
N LYS A 62 13.85 1.56 -3.47
CA LYS A 62 15.13 2.07 -4.01
C LYS A 62 15.13 3.59 -4.29
N GLY A 63 14.47 4.36 -3.44
CA GLY A 63 14.40 5.82 -3.58
C GLY A 63 13.28 6.34 -4.50
N TYR A 64 12.52 5.48 -5.14
CA TYR A 64 11.38 5.85 -5.98
C TYR A 64 10.06 5.67 -5.25
N LEU A 65 9.13 6.59 -5.47
CA LEU A 65 7.73 6.45 -5.06
C LEU A 65 7.06 5.40 -5.95
N THR A 66 6.35 4.45 -5.33
CA THR A 66 5.68 3.36 -6.05
C THR A 66 4.17 3.32 -5.83
N HIS A 67 3.62 4.28 -5.07
CA HIS A 67 2.22 4.37 -4.72
C HIS A 67 1.53 5.47 -5.51
N GLU A 68 0.62 5.10 -6.41
CA GLU A 68 -0.05 6.00 -7.35
C GLU A 68 -0.85 7.09 -6.65
N GLU A 69 -1.61 6.74 -5.60
CA GLU A 69 -2.43 7.69 -4.85
C GLU A 69 -1.58 8.75 -4.13
N THR A 70 -0.46 8.35 -3.58
CA THR A 70 0.48 9.30 -2.97
C THR A 70 1.09 10.23 -4.02
N SER A 71 1.40 9.71 -5.20
CA SER A 71 1.85 10.51 -6.34
C SER A 71 0.82 11.56 -6.73
N ALA A 72 -0.45 11.17 -6.88
CA ALA A 72 -1.54 12.08 -7.23
C ALA A 72 -1.74 13.18 -6.17
N LEU A 73 -1.76 12.80 -4.88
CA LEU A 73 -1.95 13.74 -3.77
C LEU A 73 -0.79 14.73 -3.57
N GLN A 74 0.44 14.27 -3.82
CA GLN A 74 1.65 15.08 -3.60
C GLN A 74 2.19 15.71 -4.88
N ASN A 75 1.57 15.45 -6.03
CA ASN A 75 2.06 15.84 -7.35
C ASN A 75 3.54 15.48 -7.56
N ARG A 76 3.90 14.22 -7.26
CA ARG A 76 5.28 13.70 -7.34
C ARG A 76 5.38 12.59 -8.37
N PRO A 77 6.51 12.47 -9.07
CA PRO A 77 6.74 11.37 -10.00
C PRO A 77 6.76 10.02 -9.28
N TRP A 78 6.26 8.98 -9.94
CA TRP A 78 6.17 7.63 -9.41
C TRP A 78 6.48 6.57 -10.47
N VAL A 79 6.79 5.36 -10.02
CA VAL A 79 7.06 4.18 -10.85
C VAL A 79 6.12 3.07 -10.42
N ARG A 80 5.57 2.31 -11.36
CA ARG A 80 4.75 1.15 -10.98
C ARG A 80 5.58 0.12 -10.21
N PRO A 81 5.02 -0.47 -9.14
CA PRO A 81 5.69 -1.54 -8.39
C PRO A 81 6.16 -2.69 -9.29
N GLU A 82 5.34 -3.09 -10.27
CA GLU A 82 5.64 -4.17 -11.19
C GLU A 82 6.89 -3.89 -12.04
N ASP A 83 7.03 -2.65 -12.49
CA ASP A 83 8.13 -2.21 -13.35
C ASP A 83 9.46 -2.19 -12.56
N ILE A 84 9.45 -1.56 -11.37
CA ILE A 84 10.68 -1.42 -10.57
C ILE A 84 11.14 -2.73 -9.92
N LEU A 85 10.21 -3.64 -9.66
CA LEU A 85 10.52 -4.98 -9.12
C LEU A 85 10.90 -5.99 -10.21
N GLY A 86 10.75 -5.64 -11.49
CA GLY A 86 11.05 -6.53 -12.62
C GLY A 86 10.10 -7.73 -12.70
N ILE A 87 8.82 -7.53 -12.36
CA ILE A 87 7.80 -8.60 -12.34
C ILE A 87 6.64 -8.32 -13.29
N ALA A 88 6.72 -7.27 -14.12
CA ALA A 88 5.62 -6.84 -14.99
C ALA A 88 5.14 -7.91 -15.97
N ASP A 89 6.05 -8.75 -16.46
CA ASP A 89 5.78 -9.81 -17.46
C ASP A 89 5.37 -11.15 -16.83
N ARG A 90 5.20 -11.19 -15.51
CA ARG A 90 4.85 -12.40 -14.77
C ARG A 90 3.35 -12.52 -14.56
N GLN A 91 2.88 -13.73 -14.31
CA GLN A 91 1.54 -13.94 -13.76
C GLN A 91 1.51 -13.43 -12.33
N LEU A 92 0.72 -12.39 -12.11
CA LEU A 92 0.63 -11.70 -10.82
C LEU A 92 -0.72 -11.98 -10.17
N ASP A 93 -0.71 -12.05 -8.83
CA ASP A 93 -1.96 -11.98 -8.07
C ASP A 93 -2.64 -10.61 -8.25
N GLN A 94 -3.98 -10.59 -8.15
CA GLN A 94 -4.74 -9.36 -8.35
C GLN A 94 -4.50 -8.38 -7.18
N ALA A 95 -4.12 -7.16 -7.53
CA ALA A 95 -4.08 -6.06 -6.57
C ALA A 95 -5.47 -5.39 -6.46
N PRO A 96 -5.86 -4.90 -5.28
CA PRO A 96 -7.07 -4.10 -5.15
C PRO A 96 -6.98 -2.85 -6.05
N PRO A 97 -8.11 -2.39 -6.61
CA PRO A 97 -8.13 -1.22 -7.49
C PRO A 97 -7.69 0.05 -6.75
N ALA A 98 -7.16 1.01 -7.47
CA ALA A 98 -6.88 2.34 -6.94
C ALA A 98 -8.18 3.03 -6.49
N THR A 99 -8.12 3.72 -5.36
CA THR A 99 -9.28 4.42 -4.77
C THR A 99 -9.37 5.88 -5.16
N VAL A 100 -8.32 6.41 -5.78
CA VAL A 100 -8.24 7.81 -6.23
C VAL A 100 -7.94 7.88 -7.72
N THR A 101 -8.15 9.07 -8.27
CA THR A 101 -7.92 9.38 -9.68
C THR A 101 -6.48 9.05 -10.07
N ARG A 102 -6.34 8.49 -11.26
CA ARG A 102 -5.06 8.13 -11.88
C ARG A 102 -4.06 9.28 -11.84
N SER A 103 -2.82 8.99 -11.49
CA SER A 103 -1.72 9.97 -11.53
C SER A 103 -1.03 9.93 -12.90
N ASP A 104 -0.96 11.08 -13.56
CA ASP A 104 -0.25 11.23 -14.83
C ASP A 104 1.28 11.43 -14.64
N ASN A 105 1.75 11.47 -13.39
CA ASN A 105 3.16 11.66 -13.03
C ASN A 105 3.99 10.36 -13.09
N LYS A 106 3.56 9.36 -13.85
CA LYS A 106 4.29 8.10 -14.00
C LYS A 106 5.61 8.31 -14.73
N LEU A 107 6.71 7.88 -14.13
CA LEU A 107 8.02 7.86 -14.76
C LEU A 107 8.13 6.69 -15.75
N PRO A 108 8.63 6.93 -16.97
CA PRO A 108 9.00 5.84 -17.87
C PRO A 108 10.18 5.05 -17.27
N LEU A 109 10.18 3.74 -17.50
CA LEU A 109 11.18 2.83 -16.90
C LEU A 109 12.63 3.21 -17.28
N GLU A 110 12.83 3.79 -18.46
CA GLU A 110 14.13 4.24 -18.97
C GLU A 110 14.76 5.36 -18.10
N GLN A 111 13.97 6.09 -17.36
CA GLN A 111 14.43 7.15 -16.44
C GLN A 111 14.70 6.64 -15.03
N VAL A 112 14.40 5.38 -14.75
CA VAL A 112 14.60 4.76 -13.43
C VAL A 112 16.01 4.19 -13.37
N LYS A 113 16.87 4.84 -12.58
CA LYS A 113 18.23 4.34 -12.28
C LYS A 113 18.15 3.35 -11.12
N LEU A 114 18.24 2.07 -11.39
CA LEU A 114 18.22 0.99 -10.39
C LEU A 114 19.63 0.70 -9.82
#